data_8eac0537a44980c52b14b54065581281
#
_entry.id   8eac0537a44980c52b14b54065581281
#
_cell.length_a   1.000
_cell.length_b   1.000
_cell.length_c   1.000
_cell.angle_alpha   90.00
_cell.angle_beta   90.00
_cell.angle_gamma   90.00
#
_symmetry.space_group_name_H-M   'P 1'
#
loop_
_entity.id
_entity.type
_entity.pdbx_description
1 polymer ?
#
loop_
_entity_poly.entity_id
_entity_poly.type
_entity_poly.pdbx_seq_one_letter_code
_entity_poly.pdbx_strand_id
1 'polypeptide(L)'
;MQLKLFNSEVMIKYTKLKNLCYSSLCWTLPFAWKVSVIKSSELVILGGVHRMNKFLMAGIVAAMAAATSVATASPLVTANVPLDSRYYRYIDKLEGMGYIKDMPTGTRPYSRLDMAKWIMEAQHKAQTKPMPGYLKTYYEEMRADLAEEIAYLQGANTDYGSNIKLRAVEARLAYGDMRQDSYRYRKGINASWQPLNRNNNGYRYGDGINIIGAAEIFGSLNKDLALSLTPRFSYDKDQHGDASIEEGYVKTHLGVWGIELGKQAVQWGKAPFAMSNNATPQTMLKLNLLEPHTFDNGFLKFLGKANVNVFYSRLEGNRVDKAHTAGIANWQREKDHAGLLGVRVDIVPTDNLSLGLERVSMFKSLNKHWILGDNAESDDQWNDIGGIDLRYRFPGVQLYGSLYGEDQAGGFPSEHARSVGVYFPQLFGGDGCWDMRLELSDTNNWWYGHWYLVNGWTYKDDILGDAMGKNTRKYYGSISHYLANGDRIGLEYTSMDMDRAAASNPRVHEVQLTYAKKLNKSLYMDSVLGYAKIKNADYTSGRSDSSKLVAVGLRWEY
;
A
#
# COMPACT_ATOMS: atom_id res chain seq x y z
N MET A 1 -49.36 -14.85 20.73
CA MET A 1 -49.21 -14.64 22.18
C MET A 1 -48.10 -15.54 22.70
N GLN A 2 -46.87 -15.37 22.23
CA GLN A 2 -45.69 -16.12 22.74
C GLN A 2 -44.36 -15.44 22.26
N LEU A 3 -44.20 -14.15 22.57
CA LEU A 3 -42.97 -13.40 22.24
C LEU A 3 -42.64 -12.32 23.30
N LYS A 4 -42.99 -12.55 24.56
CA LYS A 4 -42.74 -11.59 25.64
C LYS A 4 -41.96 -12.14 26.85
N LEU A 5 -41.42 -13.34 26.78
CA LEU A 5 -40.72 -13.96 27.95
C LEU A 5 -39.20 -14.13 27.82
N PHE A 6 -38.59 -13.68 26.70
CA PHE A 6 -37.13 -13.82 26.51
C PHE A 6 -36.31 -12.59 26.93
N ASN A 7 -36.95 -11.46 27.25
CA ASN A 7 -36.25 -10.20 27.56
C ASN A 7 -36.01 -9.93 29.06
N SER A 8 -36.56 -10.73 29.98
CA SER A 8 -36.40 -10.46 31.41
C SER A 8 -35.18 -11.16 32.06
N GLU A 9 -34.73 -12.29 31.55
CA GLU A 9 -33.59 -12.98 32.12
C GLU A 9 -32.21 -12.42 31.72
N VAL A 10 -32.12 -11.77 30.55
CA VAL A 10 -30.89 -11.12 30.10
C VAL A 10 -30.62 -9.83 30.87
N MET A 11 -31.67 -9.09 31.28
CA MET A 11 -31.52 -7.86 32.06
C MET A 11 -31.07 -8.10 33.51
N ILE A 12 -31.44 -9.23 34.12
CA ILE A 12 -31.07 -9.54 35.51
C ILE A 12 -29.60 -9.95 35.62
N LYS A 13 -29.00 -10.53 34.60
CA LYS A 13 -27.55 -10.82 34.56
C LYS A 13 -26.67 -9.58 34.36
N TYR A 14 -27.18 -8.55 33.71
CA TYR A 14 -26.43 -7.31 33.48
C TYR A 14 -26.32 -6.42 34.72
N THR A 15 -27.31 -6.45 35.59
CA THR A 15 -27.34 -5.62 36.82
C THR A 15 -26.46 -6.22 37.95
N LYS A 16 -26.22 -7.52 37.95
CA LYS A 16 -25.35 -8.17 38.95
C LYS A 16 -23.85 -8.05 38.69
N LEU A 17 -23.45 -7.73 37.45
CA LEU A 17 -22.05 -7.53 37.08
C LEU A 17 -21.53 -6.10 37.30
N LYS A 18 -22.42 -5.13 37.55
CA LYS A 18 -22.02 -3.74 37.80
C LYS A 18 -21.50 -3.48 39.22
N ASN A 19 -21.75 -4.37 40.17
CA ASN A 19 -21.41 -4.16 41.58
C ASN A 19 -20.16 -4.89 42.07
N LEU A 20 -19.37 -5.52 41.19
CA LEU A 20 -18.17 -6.27 41.56
C LEU A 20 -16.84 -5.64 41.13
N CYS A 21 -16.83 -4.45 40.55
CA CYS A 21 -15.63 -3.75 40.11
C CYS A 21 -15.38 -2.41 40.80
N TYR A 22 -15.64 -2.30 42.08
CA TYR A 22 -15.23 -1.16 42.89
C TYR A 22 -14.46 -1.62 44.13
N SER A 23 -13.23 -2.04 43.97
CA SER A 23 -12.19 -1.89 44.99
C SER A 23 -10.83 -2.33 44.44
N SER A 24 -9.85 -1.49 44.72
CA SER A 24 -8.40 -1.66 44.56
C SER A 24 -7.78 -1.57 43.16
N LEU A 25 -7.22 -0.44 42.92
CA LEU A 25 -5.99 0.01 42.26
C LEU A 25 -6.22 1.31 41.49
N CYS A 26 -6.44 2.36 42.23
CA CYS A 26 -6.20 3.73 41.74
C CYS A 26 -5.03 4.25 42.60
N TRP A 27 -3.90 4.56 42.01
CA TRP A 27 -3.05 5.73 42.33
C TRP A 27 -1.81 5.72 41.46
N THR A 28 -1.59 6.84 40.85
CA THR A 28 -0.42 7.33 40.07
C THR A 28 -0.44 7.06 38.59
N LEU A 29 -1.05 8.02 37.86
CA LEU A 29 -0.52 8.61 36.62
C LEU A 29 -1.51 9.69 36.13
N PRO A 30 -1.13 10.94 35.92
CA PRO A 30 -1.97 11.94 35.28
C PRO A 30 -1.91 11.73 33.76
N PHE A 31 -3.04 11.65 33.13
CA PHE A 31 -3.29 11.30 31.74
C PHE A 31 -3.28 9.79 31.43
N ALA A 32 -4.25 9.05 31.97
CA ALA A 32 -4.50 7.68 31.56
C ALA A 32 -5.92 7.53 31.02
N TRP A 33 -6.04 7.09 29.79
CA TRP A 33 -7.25 6.52 29.23
C TRP A 33 -7.58 5.24 29.99
N LYS A 34 -8.79 5.12 30.52
CA LYS A 34 -9.25 3.88 31.16
C LYS A 34 -9.43 2.80 30.11
N VAL A 35 -8.50 1.87 30.04
CA VAL A 35 -8.63 0.62 29.28
C VAL A 35 -9.22 -0.44 30.20
N SER A 36 -10.44 -0.90 29.91
CA SER A 36 -11.06 -2.03 30.60
C SER A 36 -10.50 -3.33 30.04
N VAL A 37 -9.69 -4.04 30.82
CA VAL A 37 -9.18 -5.38 30.48
C VAL A 37 -10.32 -6.39 30.59
N ILE A 38 -10.71 -7.00 29.48
CA ILE A 38 -11.69 -8.10 29.44
C ILE A 38 -10.96 -9.41 29.64
N LYS A 39 -11.37 -10.20 30.64
CA LYS A 39 -10.85 -11.55 30.91
C LYS A 39 -11.11 -12.50 29.73
N SER A 40 -10.05 -13.14 29.27
CA SER A 40 -10.03 -14.13 28.19
C SER A 40 -10.56 -15.48 28.65
N SER A 41 -11.84 -15.73 28.58
CA SER A 41 -12.35 -17.11 28.72
C SER A 41 -13.70 -17.36 28.05
N GLU A 42 -13.93 -16.84 26.84
CA GLU A 42 -14.97 -17.38 25.95
C GLU A 42 -14.62 -17.02 24.51
N LEU A 43 -13.80 -17.86 23.89
CA LEU A 43 -13.57 -17.85 22.45
C LEU A 43 -14.69 -18.67 21.81
N VAL A 44 -15.81 -18.05 21.51
CA VAL A 44 -16.82 -18.62 20.63
C VAL A 44 -16.69 -17.92 19.30
N ILE A 45 -16.24 -18.67 18.29
CA ILE A 45 -16.18 -18.26 16.89
C ILE A 45 -17.62 -18.16 16.35
N LEU A 46 -18.31 -17.07 16.63
CA LEU A 46 -19.58 -16.71 15.97
C LEU A 46 -19.78 -15.19 16.09
N GLY A 47 -19.55 -14.50 15.00
CA GLY A 47 -19.95 -13.09 14.87
C GLY A 47 -19.00 -12.22 14.07
N GLY A 48 -19.35 -12.04 12.85
CA GLY A 48 -18.80 -11.29 11.75
C GLY A 48 -17.97 -10.02 11.99
N VAL A 49 -17.71 -9.30 10.94
CA VAL A 49 -16.81 -8.14 10.77
C VAL A 49 -16.93 -7.08 11.88
N HIS A 50 -18.07 -6.94 12.51
CA HIS A 50 -18.27 -6.05 13.66
C HIS A 50 -17.38 -6.46 14.87
N ARG A 51 -17.21 -7.76 15.11
CA ARG A 51 -16.23 -8.27 16.08
C ARG A 51 -14.81 -8.19 15.52
N MET A 52 -14.61 -8.43 14.24
CA MET A 52 -13.31 -8.31 13.58
C MET A 52 -12.77 -6.87 13.64
N ASN A 53 -13.61 -5.84 13.42
CA ASN A 53 -13.23 -4.44 13.58
C ASN A 53 -12.86 -4.09 15.05
N LYS A 54 -13.59 -4.64 16.02
CA LYS A 54 -13.24 -4.45 17.45
C LYS A 54 -11.97 -5.19 17.86
N PHE A 55 -11.76 -6.41 17.35
CA PHE A 55 -10.51 -7.16 17.59
C PHE A 55 -9.33 -6.52 16.87
N LEU A 56 -9.52 -6.01 15.65
CA LEU A 56 -8.50 -5.29 14.90
C LEU A 56 -8.09 -4.02 15.65
N MET A 57 -9.07 -3.21 16.11
CA MET A 57 -8.79 -2.00 16.89
C MET A 57 -8.17 -2.32 18.25
N ALA A 58 -8.62 -3.39 18.93
CA ALA A 58 -8.00 -3.84 20.18
C ALA A 58 -6.55 -4.33 19.95
N GLY A 59 -6.29 -5.05 18.87
CA GLY A 59 -4.95 -5.46 18.46
C GLY A 59 -4.04 -4.28 18.14
N ILE A 60 -4.54 -3.28 17.43
CA ILE A 60 -3.83 -2.03 17.12
C ILE A 60 -3.50 -1.26 18.40
N VAL A 61 -4.49 -1.06 19.28
CA VAL A 61 -4.28 -0.36 20.56
C VAL A 61 -3.29 -1.12 21.45
N ALA A 62 -3.35 -2.45 21.48
CA ALA A 62 -2.40 -3.27 22.22
C ALA A 62 -0.98 -3.18 21.62
N ALA A 63 -0.84 -3.19 20.31
CA ALA A 63 0.45 -3.01 19.62
C ALA A 63 1.03 -1.61 19.84
N MET A 64 0.19 -0.57 19.80
CA MET A 64 0.60 0.81 20.12
C MET A 64 1.04 0.96 21.59
N ALA A 65 0.30 0.37 22.54
CA ALA A 65 0.64 0.40 23.96
C ALA A 65 1.93 -0.39 24.27
N ALA A 66 2.16 -1.51 23.61
CA ALA A 66 3.38 -2.30 23.76
C ALA A 66 4.62 -1.56 23.22
N ALA A 67 4.48 -0.82 22.12
CA ALA A 67 5.56 -0.08 21.49
C ALA A 67 6.04 1.14 22.31
N THR A 68 5.22 1.67 23.22
CA THR A 68 5.58 2.84 24.05
C THR A 68 6.49 2.53 25.25
N SER A 69 6.74 1.26 25.55
CA SER A 69 7.43 0.85 26.79
C SER A 69 8.97 0.74 26.71
N VAL A 70 9.58 1.00 25.55
CA VAL A 70 11.04 0.85 25.37
C VAL A 70 11.67 2.20 25.01
N ALA A 71 12.25 2.86 26.02
CA ALA A 71 13.13 4.02 25.79
C ALA A 71 14.53 3.52 25.41
N THR A 72 14.80 3.35 24.13
CA THR A 72 16.15 3.16 23.59
C THR A 72 16.67 4.45 22.97
N ALA A 73 17.96 4.52 22.66
CA ALA A 73 18.61 5.68 22.03
C ALA A 73 17.76 6.22 20.86
N SER A 74 17.75 7.54 20.66
CA SER A 74 17.00 8.19 19.57
C SER A 74 17.30 7.49 18.24
N PRO A 75 16.30 6.87 17.59
CA PRO A 75 16.53 6.19 16.32
C PRO A 75 16.86 7.20 15.22
N LEU A 76 17.64 6.78 14.23
CA LEU A 76 17.93 7.61 13.08
C LEU A 76 16.69 7.78 12.20
N VAL A 77 16.35 9.03 11.88
CA VAL A 77 15.28 9.37 10.93
C VAL A 77 15.88 9.55 9.53
N THR A 78 15.42 8.75 8.58
CA THR A 78 15.84 8.85 7.17
C THR A 78 14.64 9.02 6.24
N ALA A 79 14.87 9.60 5.06
CA ALA A 79 13.85 9.68 4.02
C ALA A 79 13.39 8.28 3.58
N ASN A 80 12.16 8.20 3.07
CA ASN A 80 11.64 6.98 2.47
C ASN A 80 12.18 6.83 1.05
N VAL A 81 12.28 5.59 0.59
CA VAL A 81 12.62 5.28 -0.81
C VAL A 81 11.34 5.40 -1.65
N PRO A 82 11.32 6.21 -2.73
CA PRO A 82 10.14 6.38 -3.59
C PRO A 82 9.58 5.05 -4.10
N LEU A 83 8.26 4.93 -4.24
CA LEU A 83 7.59 3.67 -4.60
C LEU A 83 7.93 3.14 -5.99
N ASP A 84 8.33 3.99 -6.92
CA ASP A 84 8.78 3.67 -8.27
C ASP A 84 10.26 3.25 -8.34
N SER A 85 11.00 3.35 -7.22
CA SER A 85 12.40 2.97 -7.16
C SER A 85 12.62 1.49 -7.53
N ARG A 86 13.65 1.24 -8.36
CA ARG A 86 14.10 -0.11 -8.71
C ARG A 86 14.54 -0.94 -7.49
N TYR A 87 14.85 -0.30 -6.36
CA TYR A 87 15.29 -0.96 -5.14
C TYR A 87 14.23 -1.91 -4.56
N TYR A 88 12.94 -1.64 -4.78
CA TYR A 88 11.89 -2.58 -4.38
C TYR A 88 12.02 -3.92 -5.08
N ARG A 89 12.39 -3.94 -6.38
CA ARG A 89 12.65 -5.20 -7.10
C ARG A 89 13.89 -5.90 -6.57
N TYR A 90 14.93 -5.14 -6.26
CA TYR A 90 16.18 -5.71 -5.73
C TYR A 90 15.96 -6.35 -4.37
N ILE A 91 15.26 -5.67 -3.47
CA ILE A 91 14.89 -6.18 -2.14
C ILE A 91 13.95 -7.39 -2.25
N ASP A 92 12.90 -7.32 -3.09
CA ASP A 92 11.97 -8.44 -3.31
C ASP A 92 12.73 -9.67 -3.86
N LYS A 93 13.73 -9.47 -4.71
CA LYS A 93 14.57 -10.56 -5.23
C LYS A 93 15.52 -11.13 -4.18
N LEU A 94 16.21 -10.29 -3.42
CA LEU A 94 17.09 -10.69 -2.32
C LEU A 94 16.30 -11.46 -1.25
N GLU A 95 15.13 -10.99 -0.91
CA GLU A 95 14.21 -11.64 0.05
C GLU A 95 13.70 -12.97 -0.51
N GLY A 96 13.22 -13.01 -1.76
CA GLY A 96 12.79 -14.22 -2.42
C GLY A 96 13.86 -15.29 -2.55
N MET A 97 15.09 -14.87 -2.78
CA MET A 97 16.27 -15.75 -2.81
C MET A 97 16.77 -16.14 -1.39
N GLY A 98 16.18 -15.59 -0.31
CA GLY A 98 16.50 -15.94 1.07
C GLY A 98 17.78 -15.28 1.61
N TYR A 99 18.19 -14.14 1.08
CA TYR A 99 19.28 -13.32 1.64
C TYR A 99 18.77 -12.36 2.71
N ILE A 100 17.48 -12.03 2.69
CA ILE A 100 16.78 -11.21 3.68
C ILE A 100 15.67 -12.06 4.28
N LYS A 101 15.48 -11.96 5.60
CA LYS A 101 14.46 -12.65 6.36
C LYS A 101 13.52 -11.64 7.00
N ASP A 102 12.57 -12.12 7.76
CA ASP A 102 11.67 -11.39 8.66
C ASP A 102 11.30 -9.94 8.22
N MET A 103 11.23 -9.71 6.91
CA MET A 103 10.88 -8.43 6.33
C MET A 103 9.35 -8.23 6.35
N PRO A 104 8.83 -7.15 6.97
CA PRO A 104 7.42 -6.79 6.85
C PRO A 104 7.14 -6.31 5.42
N THR A 105 6.51 -7.14 4.61
CA THR A 105 6.37 -6.91 3.16
C THR A 105 5.13 -6.12 2.77
N GLY A 106 4.25 -5.85 3.72
CA GLY A 106 2.94 -5.29 3.46
C GLY A 106 2.88 -3.77 3.41
N THR A 107 3.80 -3.06 4.03
CA THR A 107 3.75 -1.59 4.14
C THR A 107 4.88 -0.95 3.36
N ARG A 108 4.54 -0.17 2.33
CA ARG A 108 5.49 0.65 1.57
C ARG A 108 5.02 2.12 1.60
N PRO A 109 5.93 3.09 1.52
CA PRO A 109 7.38 3.01 1.26
C PRO A 109 8.19 2.58 2.49
N TYR A 110 9.34 1.94 2.25
CA TYR A 110 10.35 1.65 3.26
C TYR A 110 11.30 2.83 3.44
N SER A 111 11.82 3.03 4.66
CA SER A 111 12.87 4.01 4.90
C SER A 111 14.22 3.54 4.32
N ARG A 112 15.13 4.48 4.05
CA ARG A 112 16.50 4.14 3.67
C ARG A 112 17.21 3.34 4.75
N LEU A 113 16.91 3.64 6.03
CA LEU A 113 17.47 2.90 7.16
C LEU A 113 17.02 1.43 7.17
N ASP A 114 15.73 1.16 6.88
CA ASP A 114 15.24 -0.23 6.78
C ASP A 114 15.96 -0.98 5.66
N MET A 115 16.08 -0.36 4.48
CA MET A 115 16.81 -0.96 3.36
C MET A 115 18.29 -1.20 3.68
N ALA A 116 18.94 -0.28 4.42
CA ALA A 116 20.32 -0.46 4.87
C ALA A 116 20.48 -1.67 5.81
N LYS A 117 19.55 -1.86 6.76
CA LYS A 117 19.54 -3.04 7.65
C LYS A 117 19.43 -4.33 6.84
N TRP A 118 18.54 -4.39 5.86
CA TRP A 118 18.37 -5.57 5.02
C TRP A 118 19.58 -5.84 4.11
N ILE A 119 20.25 -4.81 3.62
CA ILE A 119 21.48 -4.96 2.84
C ILE A 119 22.63 -5.49 3.73
N MET A 120 22.73 -5.06 4.99
CA MET A 120 23.70 -5.62 5.93
C MET A 120 23.39 -7.08 6.27
N GLU A 121 22.11 -7.44 6.43
CA GLU A 121 21.68 -8.84 6.60
C GLU A 121 22.04 -9.68 5.37
N ALA A 122 21.77 -9.18 4.17
CA ALA A 122 22.13 -9.84 2.92
C ALA A 122 23.65 -10.05 2.79
N GLN A 123 24.45 -9.08 3.25
CA GLN A 123 25.92 -9.21 3.32
C GLN A 123 26.36 -10.36 4.24
N HIS A 124 25.76 -10.43 5.42
CA HIS A 124 26.07 -11.51 6.36
C HIS A 124 25.69 -12.88 5.77
N LYS A 125 24.52 -12.98 5.17
CA LYS A 125 24.06 -14.23 4.53
C LYS A 125 24.92 -14.63 3.34
N ALA A 126 25.45 -13.68 2.59
CA ALA A 126 26.34 -13.94 1.45
C ALA A 126 27.66 -14.63 1.84
N GLN A 127 28.07 -14.58 3.10
CA GLN A 127 29.24 -15.31 3.60
C GLN A 127 29.06 -16.83 3.55
N THR A 128 27.81 -17.30 3.71
CA THR A 128 27.46 -18.74 3.71
C THR A 128 26.74 -19.18 2.44
N LYS A 129 26.19 -18.25 1.67
CA LYS A 129 25.46 -18.47 0.43
C LYS A 129 25.94 -17.48 -0.63
N PRO A 130 26.85 -17.85 -1.54
CA PRO A 130 27.34 -16.95 -2.57
C PRO A 130 26.23 -16.34 -3.41
N MET A 131 26.31 -15.04 -3.67
CA MET A 131 25.35 -14.34 -4.53
C MET A 131 25.69 -14.55 -6.02
N PRO A 132 24.69 -14.82 -6.88
CA PRO A 132 24.85 -14.75 -8.33
C PRO A 132 25.32 -13.36 -8.79
N GLY A 133 26.01 -13.29 -9.93
CA GLY A 133 26.64 -12.06 -10.41
C GLY A 133 25.70 -10.87 -10.53
N TYR A 134 24.53 -11.06 -11.16
CA TYR A 134 23.52 -10.00 -11.30
C TYR A 134 22.98 -9.52 -9.93
N LEU A 135 22.77 -10.45 -9.00
CA LEU A 135 22.24 -10.13 -7.67
C LEU A 135 23.30 -9.41 -6.82
N LYS A 136 24.56 -9.78 -6.98
CA LYS A 136 25.69 -9.08 -6.38
C LYS A 136 25.79 -7.65 -6.90
N THR A 137 25.55 -7.41 -8.19
CA THR A 137 25.49 -6.05 -8.76
C THR A 137 24.41 -5.21 -8.08
N TYR A 138 23.19 -5.74 -7.87
CA TYR A 138 22.11 -5.05 -7.17
C TYR A 138 22.44 -4.76 -5.71
N TYR A 139 23.01 -5.74 -5.03
CA TYR A 139 23.47 -5.58 -3.65
C TYR A 139 24.55 -4.48 -3.53
N GLU A 140 25.56 -4.49 -4.38
CA GLU A 140 26.65 -3.50 -4.37
C GLU A 140 26.16 -2.09 -4.68
N GLU A 141 25.22 -1.96 -5.60
CA GLU A 141 24.57 -0.70 -5.92
C GLU A 141 23.81 -0.11 -4.72
N MET A 142 22.95 -0.91 -4.10
CA MET A 142 22.22 -0.46 -2.91
C MET A 142 23.16 -0.16 -1.74
N ARG A 143 24.20 -0.99 -1.55
CA ARG A 143 25.21 -0.76 -0.51
C ARG A 143 25.95 0.55 -0.70
N ALA A 144 26.27 0.92 -1.93
CA ALA A 144 26.95 2.18 -2.24
C ALA A 144 26.05 3.40 -1.98
N ASP A 145 24.78 3.34 -2.40
CA ASP A 145 23.83 4.43 -2.17
C ASP A 145 23.44 4.58 -0.68
N LEU A 146 23.38 3.48 0.06
CA LEU A 146 23.01 3.44 1.49
C LEU A 146 24.23 3.48 2.43
N ALA A 147 25.40 3.88 1.92
CA ALA A 147 26.64 3.83 2.68
C ALA A 147 26.62 4.66 3.96
N GLU A 148 25.92 5.81 3.97
CA GLU A 148 25.80 6.69 5.13
C GLU A 148 24.96 6.04 6.24
N GLU A 149 23.83 5.42 5.89
CA GLU A 149 22.96 4.68 6.81
C GLU A 149 23.69 3.43 7.37
N ILE A 150 24.44 2.73 6.52
CA ILE A 150 25.24 1.57 6.93
C ILE A 150 26.35 1.99 7.90
N ALA A 151 27.05 3.09 7.64
CA ALA A 151 28.09 3.62 8.52
C ALA A 151 27.52 4.00 9.90
N TYR A 152 26.32 4.60 9.94
CA TYR A 152 25.63 4.87 11.19
C TYR A 152 25.30 3.59 11.97
N LEU A 153 24.71 2.59 11.30
CA LEU A 153 24.36 1.30 11.90
C LEU A 153 25.59 0.54 12.44
N GLN A 154 26.76 0.76 11.83
CA GLN A 154 28.04 0.18 12.28
C GLN A 154 28.73 1.00 13.39
N GLY A 155 28.14 2.13 13.81
CA GLY A 155 28.74 3.01 14.82
C GLY A 155 29.93 3.85 14.30
N ALA A 156 30.19 3.84 13.00
CA ALA A 156 31.29 4.61 12.39
C ALA A 156 30.94 6.10 12.18
N ASN A 157 29.65 6.44 12.13
CA ASN A 157 29.15 7.81 12.03
C ASN A 157 27.99 8.01 13.01
N THR A 158 28.26 8.51 14.20
CA THR A 158 27.26 8.73 15.24
C THR A 158 26.54 10.06 15.13
N ASP A 159 27.13 11.06 14.49
CA ASP A 159 26.60 12.41 14.40
C ASP A 159 25.64 12.64 13.23
N TYR A 160 25.57 11.72 12.29
CA TYR A 160 24.73 11.75 11.08
C TYR A 160 24.33 13.17 10.67
N GLY A 161 25.26 13.87 10.04
CA GLY A 161 25.09 15.27 9.65
C GLY A 161 24.13 15.46 8.46
N SER A 162 24.04 16.68 7.97
CA SER A 162 23.19 16.98 6.82
C SER A 162 23.69 16.30 5.55
N ASN A 163 22.79 15.54 4.89
CA ASN A 163 23.07 14.86 3.63
C ASN A 163 21.99 15.11 2.56
N ILE A 164 21.23 16.18 2.72
CA ILE A 164 20.23 16.58 1.73
C ILE A 164 20.95 16.99 0.45
N LYS A 165 20.59 16.33 -0.64
CA LYS A 165 21.15 16.63 -1.97
C LYS A 165 20.17 16.25 -3.08
N LEU A 166 20.43 16.73 -4.28
CA LEU A 166 19.83 16.17 -5.50
C LEU A 166 20.34 14.74 -5.63
N ARG A 167 19.42 13.77 -5.58
CA ARG A 167 19.73 12.33 -5.66
C ARG A 167 19.59 11.80 -7.07
N ALA A 168 18.57 12.28 -7.79
CA ALA A 168 18.33 11.85 -9.16
C ALA A 168 17.64 12.93 -9.98
N VAL A 169 17.87 12.86 -11.28
CA VAL A 169 17.05 13.53 -12.30
C VAL A 169 16.56 12.48 -13.27
N GLU A 170 15.27 12.49 -13.56
CA GLU A 170 14.65 11.61 -14.52
C GLU A 170 14.09 12.40 -15.70
N ALA A 171 14.27 11.86 -16.91
CA ALA A 171 13.62 12.32 -18.12
C ALA A 171 13.03 11.10 -18.84
N ARG A 172 11.74 11.14 -19.15
CA ARG A 172 11.02 10.09 -19.87
C ARG A 172 10.37 10.66 -21.11
N LEU A 173 10.60 10.01 -22.24
CA LEU A 173 9.91 10.23 -23.49
C LEU A 173 8.99 9.03 -23.75
N ALA A 174 7.72 9.30 -24.01
CA ALA A 174 6.78 8.26 -24.38
C ALA A 174 5.99 8.66 -25.61
N TYR A 175 5.59 7.65 -26.40
CA TYR A 175 4.59 7.78 -27.46
C TYR A 175 3.45 6.82 -27.14
N GLY A 176 2.25 7.37 -27.01
CA GLY A 176 1.02 6.64 -26.72
C GLY A 176 0.02 6.80 -27.88
N ASP A 177 -0.60 5.68 -28.29
CA ASP A 177 -1.86 5.65 -29.00
C ASP A 177 -2.92 5.34 -27.92
N MET A 178 -3.18 6.36 -27.09
CA MET A 178 -3.97 6.26 -25.87
C MET A 178 -5.18 7.16 -26.00
N ARG A 179 -6.36 6.66 -25.63
CA ARG A 179 -7.53 7.52 -25.59
C ARG A 179 -7.43 8.48 -24.40
N GLN A 180 -7.70 9.74 -24.66
CA GLN A 180 -7.80 10.79 -23.65
C GLN A 180 -8.93 10.57 -22.67
N ASP A 181 -10.12 10.27 -23.22
CA ASP A 181 -11.24 9.84 -22.42
C ASP A 181 -10.95 8.43 -21.94
N SER A 182 -10.15 8.37 -20.90
CA SER A 182 -9.92 7.14 -20.18
C SER A 182 -11.26 6.48 -19.91
N TYR A 183 -11.29 5.18 -20.05
CA TYR A 183 -12.49 4.40 -19.81
C TYR A 183 -13.02 4.67 -18.41
N ARG A 184 -14.30 5.00 -18.30
CA ARG A 184 -14.94 5.27 -17.01
C ARG A 184 -15.74 4.07 -16.55
N TYR A 185 -15.67 3.80 -15.26
CA TYR A 185 -16.58 2.84 -14.65
C TYR A 185 -18.02 3.34 -14.73
N ARG A 186 -18.94 2.37 -14.97
CA ARG A 186 -20.38 2.66 -14.89
C ARG A 186 -20.82 2.62 -13.44
N LYS A 187 -21.56 3.44 -12.89
CA LYS A 187 -22.26 3.41 -11.58
C LYS A 187 -21.37 3.07 -10.36
N GLY A 188 -21.55 3.80 -9.32
CA GLY A 188 -21.00 3.54 -7.98
C GLY A 188 -19.54 3.91 -7.77
N ILE A 189 -18.78 4.21 -8.85
CA ILE A 189 -17.42 4.72 -8.79
C ILE A 189 -17.28 5.80 -9.85
N ASN A 190 -16.88 7.00 -9.44
CA ASN A 190 -16.57 8.07 -10.37
C ASN A 190 -15.05 8.12 -10.62
N ALA A 191 -14.55 7.11 -11.29
CA ALA A 191 -13.13 6.98 -11.61
C ALA A 191 -12.92 6.60 -13.09
N SER A 192 -11.74 6.89 -13.54
CA SER A 192 -11.23 6.48 -14.84
C SER A 192 -10.14 5.44 -14.66
N TRP A 193 -9.91 4.64 -15.69
CA TRP A 193 -8.77 3.75 -15.80
C TRP A 193 -8.14 3.89 -17.19
N GLN A 194 -6.86 3.62 -17.29
CA GLN A 194 -6.13 3.67 -18.54
C GLN A 194 -5.39 2.35 -18.75
N PRO A 195 -5.54 1.69 -19.91
CA PRO A 195 -4.76 0.49 -20.20
C PRO A 195 -3.27 0.79 -20.20
N LEU A 196 -2.45 -0.21 -19.88
CA LEU A 196 -0.98 -0.12 -19.82
C LEU A 196 -0.43 0.88 -18.78
N ASN A 197 -1.29 1.44 -17.94
CA ASN A 197 -0.93 2.51 -17.01
C ASN A 197 -1.62 2.34 -15.65
N ARG A 198 -0.96 1.67 -14.74
CA ARG A 198 -1.42 1.43 -13.37
C ARG A 198 -0.29 1.71 -12.38
N ASN A 199 -0.65 2.09 -11.17
CA ASN A 199 0.31 2.35 -10.08
C ASN A 199 1.41 3.34 -10.49
N ASN A 200 1.00 4.46 -11.06
CA ASN A 200 1.86 5.49 -11.65
C ASN A 200 1.63 6.88 -11.02
N ASN A 201 1.38 6.91 -9.71
CA ASN A 201 1.15 8.15 -8.94
C ASN A 201 0.11 9.09 -9.59
N GLY A 202 -0.94 8.52 -10.21
CA GLY A 202 -2.02 9.26 -10.89
C GLY A 202 -1.62 9.92 -12.21
N TYR A 203 -0.44 9.66 -12.74
CA TYR A 203 -0.07 10.15 -14.07
C TYR A 203 -0.81 9.38 -15.16
N ARG A 204 -1.28 10.11 -16.19
CA ARG A 204 -1.91 9.53 -17.37
C ARG A 204 -1.17 9.94 -18.63
N TYR A 205 -0.92 8.97 -19.50
CA TYR A 205 -0.34 9.25 -20.81
C TYR A 205 -1.40 9.86 -21.73
N GLY A 206 -1.07 11.00 -22.33
CA GLY A 206 -1.84 11.58 -23.43
C GLY A 206 -1.62 10.82 -24.73
N ASP A 207 -2.45 11.08 -25.73
CA ASP A 207 -2.25 10.56 -27.07
C ASP A 207 -1.07 11.27 -27.77
N GLY A 208 -0.22 10.53 -28.48
CA GLY A 208 0.99 11.02 -29.12
C GLY A 208 2.19 11.13 -28.19
N ILE A 209 2.95 12.20 -28.31
CA ILE A 209 4.20 12.40 -27.56
C ILE A 209 3.92 12.90 -26.14
N ASN A 210 4.55 12.25 -25.18
CA ASN A 210 4.56 12.63 -23.77
C ASN A 210 6.01 12.85 -23.32
N ILE A 211 6.26 13.94 -22.61
CA ILE A 211 7.55 14.26 -22.02
C ILE A 211 7.34 14.41 -20.52
N ILE A 212 8.11 13.68 -19.73
CA ILE A 212 8.05 13.74 -18.27
C ILE A 212 9.46 14.00 -17.76
N GLY A 213 9.59 14.94 -16.84
CA GLY A 213 10.82 15.21 -16.11
C GLY A 213 10.55 15.25 -14.61
N ALA A 214 11.44 14.68 -13.82
CA ALA A 214 11.38 14.76 -12.36
C ALA A 214 12.77 14.94 -11.77
N ALA A 215 12.82 15.55 -10.58
CA ALA A 215 14.05 15.65 -9.81
C ALA A 215 13.78 15.18 -8.38
N GLU A 216 14.63 14.34 -7.84
CA GLU A 216 14.50 13.83 -6.47
C GLU A 216 15.54 14.51 -5.57
N ILE A 217 15.04 15.28 -4.61
CA ILE A 217 15.86 15.96 -3.60
C ILE A 217 15.44 15.40 -2.25
N PHE A 218 16.30 14.65 -1.61
CA PHE A 218 15.99 14.12 -0.30
C PHE A 218 17.26 13.86 0.53
N GLY A 219 17.04 13.69 1.82
CA GLY A 219 18.06 13.36 2.79
C GLY A 219 17.65 13.74 4.20
N SER A 220 18.56 13.61 5.13
CA SER A 220 18.38 14.04 6.51
C SER A 220 19.12 15.36 6.74
N LEU A 221 18.51 16.27 7.50
CA LEU A 221 19.16 17.48 7.98
C LEU A 221 20.09 17.17 9.17
N ASN A 222 19.66 16.23 9.98
CA ASN A 222 20.38 15.63 11.10
C ASN A 222 19.76 14.27 11.41
N LYS A 223 20.17 13.60 12.48
CA LYS A 223 19.63 12.29 12.88
C LYS A 223 18.12 12.26 13.19
N ASP A 224 17.51 13.41 13.51
CA ASP A 224 16.12 13.51 13.98
C ASP A 224 15.18 14.09 12.93
N LEU A 225 15.69 14.60 11.80
CA LEU A 225 14.91 15.31 10.80
C LEU A 225 15.35 14.97 9.37
N ALA A 226 14.44 14.43 8.59
CA ALA A 226 14.62 14.15 7.16
C ALA A 226 13.54 14.86 6.33
N LEU A 227 13.84 15.09 5.06
CA LEU A 227 12.90 15.65 4.10
C LEU A 227 13.02 14.99 2.72
N SER A 228 11.96 15.09 1.94
CA SER A 228 11.92 14.71 0.54
C SER A 228 11.12 15.74 -0.26
N LEU A 229 11.57 16.02 -1.48
CA LEU A 229 10.90 16.88 -2.45
C LEU A 229 11.14 16.34 -3.86
N THR A 230 10.06 16.01 -4.57
CA THR A 230 10.09 15.53 -5.97
C THR A 230 9.23 16.44 -6.83
N PRO A 231 9.78 17.55 -7.37
CA PRO A 231 9.13 18.30 -8.42
C PRO A 231 9.07 17.46 -9.69
N ARG A 232 7.92 17.51 -10.37
CA ARG A 232 7.66 16.86 -11.65
C ARG A 232 7.13 17.87 -12.66
N PHE A 233 7.61 17.79 -13.87
CA PHE A 233 7.08 18.42 -15.06
C PHE A 233 6.58 17.36 -16.01
N SER A 234 5.43 17.59 -16.63
CA SER A 234 4.92 16.74 -17.71
C SER A 234 4.35 17.58 -18.84
N TYR A 235 4.45 17.07 -20.06
CA TYR A 235 3.87 17.69 -21.24
C TYR A 235 3.31 16.61 -22.15
N ASP A 236 2.10 16.79 -22.61
CA ASP A 236 1.47 16.09 -23.71
C ASP A 236 0.59 17.06 -24.53
N LYS A 237 0.16 16.66 -25.73
CA LYS A 237 -0.60 17.57 -26.61
C LYS A 237 -2.00 17.88 -26.10
N ASP A 238 -2.51 17.06 -25.18
CA ASP A 238 -3.91 17.08 -24.76
C ASP A 238 -4.08 17.90 -23.47
N GLN A 239 -3.20 17.71 -22.50
CA GLN A 239 -3.20 18.43 -21.21
C GLN A 239 -2.22 19.62 -21.23
N HIS A 240 -1.40 19.74 -22.27
CA HIS A 240 -0.31 20.70 -22.35
C HIS A 240 0.71 20.51 -21.22
N GLY A 241 1.40 21.58 -20.82
CA GLY A 241 2.40 21.50 -19.74
C GLY A 241 1.77 21.57 -18.36
N ASP A 242 2.17 20.64 -17.47
CA ASP A 242 1.87 20.67 -16.04
C ASP A 242 3.16 20.61 -15.23
N ALA A 243 3.21 21.42 -14.17
CA ALA A 243 4.31 21.43 -13.23
C ALA A 243 3.74 21.25 -11.81
N SER A 244 4.17 20.23 -11.12
CA SER A 244 3.63 19.86 -9.83
C SER A 244 4.70 19.32 -8.89
N ILE A 245 4.40 19.30 -7.60
CA ILE A 245 5.15 18.50 -6.64
C ILE A 245 4.50 17.14 -6.56
N GLU A 246 5.20 16.10 -7.02
CA GLU A 246 4.71 14.73 -6.93
C GLU A 246 4.71 14.24 -5.49
N GLU A 247 5.86 14.33 -4.81
CA GLU A 247 6.00 14.09 -3.39
C GLU A 247 6.75 15.23 -2.71
N GLY A 248 6.36 15.57 -1.48
CA GLY A 248 7.05 16.58 -0.68
C GLY A 248 6.62 16.46 0.76
N TYR A 249 7.52 15.99 1.65
CA TYR A 249 7.22 15.78 3.06
C TYR A 249 8.44 16.01 3.94
N VAL A 250 8.15 16.24 5.21
CA VAL A 250 9.12 16.29 6.30
C VAL A 250 8.85 15.12 7.23
N LYS A 251 9.90 14.47 7.71
CA LYS A 251 9.87 13.35 8.63
C LYS A 251 10.71 13.65 9.86
N THR A 252 10.13 13.45 11.02
CA THR A 252 10.78 13.55 12.33
C THR A 252 10.32 12.43 13.24
N HIS A 253 10.64 12.48 14.53
CA HIS A 253 10.19 11.46 15.47
C HIS A 253 9.80 12.01 16.85
N LEU A 254 9.00 11.22 17.56
CA LEU A 254 8.72 11.40 18.98
C LEU A 254 8.93 10.03 19.66
N GLY A 255 10.05 9.87 20.33
CA GLY A 255 10.48 8.58 20.85
C GLY A 255 10.66 7.57 19.71
N VAL A 256 9.97 6.43 19.77
CA VAL A 256 10.01 5.37 18.75
C VAL A 256 9.09 5.61 17.56
N TRP A 257 8.26 6.64 17.62
CA TRP A 257 7.29 6.99 16.58
C TRP A 257 7.87 7.97 15.57
N GLY A 258 7.94 7.59 14.32
CA GLY A 258 8.14 8.49 13.19
C GLY A 258 6.88 9.29 12.90
N ILE A 259 7.05 10.55 12.61
CA ILE A 259 6.00 11.50 12.25
C ILE A 259 6.35 12.07 10.88
N GLU A 260 5.48 11.87 9.90
CA GLU A 260 5.66 12.36 8.54
C GLU A 260 4.50 13.29 8.17
N LEU A 261 4.81 14.49 7.67
CA LEU A 261 3.82 15.46 7.25
C LEU A 261 4.14 15.96 5.84
N GLY A 262 3.21 15.82 4.94
CA GLY A 262 3.31 16.31 3.56
C GLY A 262 2.68 15.40 2.54
N LYS A 263 2.95 15.69 1.26
CA LYS A 263 2.42 14.94 0.12
C LYS A 263 3.28 13.69 -0.12
N GLN A 264 2.68 12.51 -0.02
CA GLN A 264 3.39 11.25 -0.16
C GLN A 264 2.47 10.12 -0.64
N ALA A 265 3.05 9.13 -1.30
CA ALA A 265 2.36 7.91 -1.71
C ALA A 265 2.48 6.84 -0.62
N VAL A 266 1.49 5.96 -0.52
CA VAL A 266 1.52 4.75 0.28
C VAL A 266 0.96 3.58 -0.52
N GLN A 267 1.51 2.39 -0.31
CA GLN A 267 1.00 1.15 -0.87
C GLN A 267 0.97 0.09 0.23
N TRP A 268 -0.21 -0.47 0.48
CA TRP A 268 -0.43 -1.46 1.51
C TRP A 268 -0.87 -2.80 0.92
N GLY A 269 -0.21 -3.87 1.35
CA GLY A 269 -0.43 -5.20 0.82
C GLY A 269 0.29 -5.50 -0.51
N LYS A 270 0.41 -6.79 -0.83
CA LYS A 270 0.91 -7.24 -2.16
C LYS A 270 -0.15 -7.04 -3.25
N ALA A 271 -1.42 -7.24 -2.92
CA ALA A 271 -2.57 -6.81 -3.71
C ALA A 271 -3.21 -5.62 -2.98
N PRO A 272 -2.90 -4.38 -3.38
CA PRO A 272 -3.20 -3.19 -2.59
C PRO A 272 -4.67 -2.74 -2.78
N PHE A 273 -5.61 -3.49 -2.20
CA PHE A 273 -7.04 -3.23 -2.39
C PHE A 273 -7.53 -1.95 -1.73
N ALA A 274 -6.95 -1.53 -0.59
CA ALA A 274 -7.38 -0.30 0.07
C ALA A 274 -6.53 0.92 -0.31
N MET A 275 -5.20 0.78 -0.34
CA MET A 275 -4.27 1.87 -0.63
C MET A 275 -3.18 1.44 -1.59
N SER A 276 -3.05 2.15 -2.71
CA SER A 276 -1.99 1.96 -3.71
C SER A 276 -1.46 3.32 -4.19
N ASN A 277 -0.42 3.28 -5.01
CA ASN A 277 0.03 4.45 -5.77
C ASN A 277 -0.64 4.58 -7.15
N ASN A 278 -1.83 4.01 -7.32
CA ASN A 278 -2.63 4.23 -8.53
C ASN A 278 -3.14 5.67 -8.61
N ALA A 279 -3.64 6.20 -7.50
CA ALA A 279 -3.97 7.63 -7.38
C ALA A 279 -2.73 8.49 -7.11
N THR A 280 -2.83 9.78 -7.41
CA THR A 280 -1.76 10.74 -7.10
C THR A 280 -1.46 10.76 -5.60
N PRO A 281 -0.20 10.97 -5.18
CA PRO A 281 0.16 11.09 -3.77
C PRO A 281 -0.68 12.10 -3.02
N GLN A 282 -1.04 11.81 -1.77
CA GLN A 282 -1.92 12.60 -0.94
C GLN A 282 -1.14 13.39 0.11
N THR A 283 -1.62 14.58 0.46
CA THR A 283 -1.11 15.27 1.64
C THR A 283 -1.67 14.60 2.89
N MET A 284 -0.79 14.09 3.74
CA MET A 284 -1.16 13.34 4.93
C MET A 284 -0.25 13.62 6.12
N LEU A 285 -0.80 13.39 7.30
CA LEU A 285 -0.04 13.14 8.51
C LEU A 285 0.08 11.63 8.67
N LYS A 286 1.30 11.10 8.73
CA LYS A 286 1.55 9.67 8.94
C LYS A 286 2.37 9.46 10.21
N LEU A 287 2.00 8.43 10.95
CA LEU A 287 2.69 7.93 12.13
C LEU A 287 3.08 6.47 11.87
N ASN A 288 4.32 6.13 12.15
CA ASN A 288 4.80 4.76 12.02
C ASN A 288 5.84 4.45 13.10
N LEU A 289 6.00 3.18 13.43
CA LEU A 289 7.17 2.79 14.20
C LEU A 289 8.40 2.94 13.32
N LEU A 290 9.43 3.64 13.83
CA LEU A 290 10.71 3.79 13.12
C LEU A 290 11.45 2.47 12.98
N GLU A 291 11.22 1.56 13.94
CA GLU A 291 11.71 0.18 13.91
C GLU A 291 10.59 -0.76 14.32
N PRO A 292 10.46 -1.93 13.66
CA PRO A 292 9.51 -2.94 14.11
C PRO A 292 9.79 -3.33 15.56
N HIS A 293 8.74 -3.36 16.37
CA HIS A 293 8.85 -3.84 17.76
C HIS A 293 8.98 -5.36 17.79
N THR A 294 9.97 -5.87 18.53
CA THR A 294 10.19 -7.32 18.71
C THR A 294 9.58 -7.78 20.05
N PHE A 295 8.75 -8.81 19.98
CA PHE A 295 8.14 -9.42 21.17
C PHE A 295 9.00 -10.60 21.64
N ASP A 296 10.01 -10.33 22.46
CA ASP A 296 10.96 -11.35 22.92
C ASP A 296 10.41 -12.21 24.07
N ASN A 297 9.44 -11.67 24.85
CA ASN A 297 8.95 -12.25 26.09
C ASN A 297 7.43 -12.22 26.20
N GLY A 298 6.89 -13.06 27.10
CA GLY A 298 5.49 -13.08 27.47
C GLY A 298 4.58 -13.74 26.43
N PHE A 299 3.27 -13.53 26.61
CA PHE A 299 2.23 -14.14 25.79
C PHE A 299 2.29 -13.71 24.32
N LEU A 300 2.76 -12.50 24.02
CA LEU A 300 2.81 -11.97 22.67
C LEU A 300 4.04 -12.41 21.85
N LYS A 301 4.95 -13.20 22.43
CA LYS A 301 6.15 -13.71 21.73
C LYS A 301 5.84 -14.40 20.40
N PHE A 302 4.67 -15.03 20.26
CA PHE A 302 4.25 -15.69 19.03
C PHE A 302 4.05 -14.71 17.85
N LEU A 303 3.90 -13.40 18.11
CA LEU A 303 3.82 -12.37 17.07
C LEU A 303 5.17 -12.08 16.41
N GLY A 304 6.29 -12.44 17.06
CA GLY A 304 7.63 -12.16 16.57
C GLY A 304 7.92 -10.67 16.51
N LYS A 305 7.87 -10.07 15.33
CA LYS A 305 8.01 -8.62 15.13
C LYS A 305 6.70 -8.00 14.67
N ALA A 306 6.43 -6.78 15.07
CA ALA A 306 5.29 -6.02 14.59
C ALA A 306 5.69 -4.59 14.20
N ASN A 307 5.13 -4.09 13.11
CA ASN A 307 5.19 -2.70 12.70
C ASN A 307 3.79 -2.10 12.64
N VAL A 308 3.65 -0.81 12.93
CA VAL A 308 2.37 -0.10 12.94
C VAL A 308 2.51 1.15 12.09
N ASN A 309 1.53 1.35 11.23
CA ASN A 309 1.40 2.55 10.41
C ASN A 309 0.00 3.11 10.54
N VAL A 310 -0.09 4.42 10.71
CA VAL A 310 -1.35 5.18 10.78
C VAL A 310 -1.19 6.40 9.91
N PHE A 311 -2.19 6.73 9.10
CA PHE A 311 -2.20 8.00 8.38
C PHE A 311 -3.58 8.66 8.44
N TYR A 312 -3.58 9.98 8.38
CA TYR A 312 -4.76 10.80 8.15
C TYR A 312 -4.52 11.72 6.96
N SER A 313 -5.49 11.76 6.06
CA SER A 313 -5.48 12.61 4.85
C SER A 313 -6.86 13.24 4.64
N ARG A 314 -6.92 14.22 3.75
CA ARG A 314 -8.18 14.78 3.25
C ARG A 314 -8.20 14.70 1.73
N LEU A 315 -9.32 14.27 1.20
CA LEU A 315 -9.56 14.14 -0.23
C LEU A 315 -9.82 15.51 -0.87
N GLU A 316 -9.99 15.54 -2.18
CA GLU A 316 -10.19 16.76 -2.97
C GLU A 316 -11.48 17.52 -2.61
N GLY A 317 -11.48 18.83 -2.96
CA GLY A 317 -12.57 19.74 -2.61
C GLY A 317 -13.72 19.79 -3.60
N ASN A 318 -13.63 19.12 -4.75
CA ASN A 318 -14.65 19.17 -5.80
C ASN A 318 -15.43 17.85 -5.98
N ARG A 319 -15.53 17.03 -4.94
CA ARG A 319 -16.21 15.74 -4.99
C ARG A 319 -17.71 15.88 -5.21
N VAL A 320 -18.34 16.88 -4.61
CA VAL A 320 -19.76 17.18 -4.81
C VAL A 320 -20.04 17.55 -6.26
N ASP A 321 -19.22 18.43 -6.86
CA ASP A 321 -19.34 18.84 -8.25
C ASP A 321 -19.14 17.67 -9.22
N LYS A 322 -18.14 16.82 -8.97
CA LYS A 322 -17.89 15.61 -9.74
C LYS A 322 -19.06 14.63 -9.70
N ALA A 323 -19.65 14.41 -8.52
CA ALA A 323 -20.81 13.55 -8.36
C ALA A 323 -22.00 14.07 -9.17
N HIS A 324 -22.25 15.37 -9.15
CA HIS A 324 -23.33 16.00 -9.89
C HIS A 324 -23.09 15.92 -11.41
N THR A 325 -21.89 16.27 -11.86
CA THR A 325 -21.53 16.26 -13.30
C THR A 325 -21.55 14.84 -13.88
N ALA A 326 -21.20 13.84 -13.09
CA ALA A 326 -21.29 12.44 -13.49
C ALA A 326 -22.72 11.90 -13.56
N GLY A 327 -23.74 12.71 -13.21
CA GLY A 327 -25.13 12.28 -13.17
C GLY A 327 -25.43 11.26 -12.07
N ILE A 328 -24.59 11.21 -11.03
CA ILE A 328 -24.79 10.32 -9.89
C ILE A 328 -25.89 10.91 -9.02
N ALA A 329 -26.93 10.14 -8.76
CA ALA A 329 -28.03 10.55 -7.89
C ALA A 329 -27.55 10.87 -6.46
N ASN A 330 -28.18 11.86 -5.82
CA ASN A 330 -27.88 12.25 -4.44
C ASN A 330 -26.48 12.88 -4.22
N TRP A 331 -26.06 13.77 -5.12
CA TRP A 331 -24.86 14.58 -4.93
C TRP A 331 -24.83 15.30 -3.55
N GLN A 332 -25.97 15.57 -2.95
CA GLN A 332 -26.09 16.13 -1.60
C GLN A 332 -25.53 15.22 -0.50
N ARG A 333 -25.35 13.94 -0.77
CA ARG A 333 -24.77 12.96 0.16
C ARG A 333 -23.25 12.93 0.10
N GLU A 334 -22.66 13.38 -1.02
CA GLU A 334 -21.20 13.47 -1.13
C GLU A 334 -20.61 14.56 -0.24
N LYS A 335 -19.35 14.48 0.07
CA LYS A 335 -18.65 15.42 0.94
C LYS A 335 -17.34 15.86 0.33
N ASP A 336 -17.23 17.17 0.10
CA ASP A 336 -15.95 17.80 -0.22
C ASP A 336 -14.98 17.66 0.94
N HIS A 337 -13.73 17.42 0.61
CA HIS A 337 -12.66 17.21 1.59
C HIS A 337 -12.99 16.09 2.58
N ALA A 338 -13.62 14.99 2.14
CA ALA A 338 -13.82 13.83 2.98
C ALA A 338 -12.51 13.41 3.64
N GLY A 339 -12.57 13.01 4.91
CA GLY A 339 -11.42 12.48 5.64
C GLY A 339 -11.09 11.07 5.16
N LEU A 340 -9.81 10.73 5.18
CA LEU A 340 -9.31 9.39 4.95
C LEU A 340 -8.35 9.02 6.09
N LEU A 341 -8.64 7.96 6.81
CA LEU A 341 -7.83 7.47 7.93
C LEU A 341 -7.48 6.02 7.70
N GLY A 342 -6.22 5.70 7.67
CA GLY A 342 -5.73 4.34 7.53
C GLY A 342 -4.96 3.89 8.76
N VAL A 343 -5.12 2.62 9.11
CA VAL A 343 -4.34 1.93 10.14
C VAL A 343 -3.94 0.57 9.61
N ARG A 344 -2.65 0.26 9.72
CA ARG A 344 -2.10 -1.04 9.33
C ARG A 344 -1.11 -1.54 10.38
N VAL A 345 -1.19 -2.84 10.64
CA VAL A 345 -0.24 -3.59 11.48
C VAL A 345 0.32 -4.73 10.64
N ASP A 346 1.63 -4.74 10.47
CA ASP A 346 2.37 -5.87 9.91
C ASP A 346 2.97 -6.70 11.03
N ILE A 347 2.82 -8.01 10.96
CA ILE A 347 3.30 -8.98 11.95
C ILE A 347 4.19 -9.99 11.23
N VAL A 348 5.35 -10.28 11.81
CA VAL A 348 6.31 -11.25 11.29
C VAL A 348 6.59 -12.30 12.36
N PRO A 349 5.71 -13.32 12.48
CA PRO A 349 5.83 -14.36 13.52
C PRO A 349 7.07 -15.23 13.35
N THR A 350 7.52 -15.42 12.12
CA THR A 350 8.72 -16.20 11.75
C THR A 350 9.42 -15.59 10.56
N ASP A 351 10.68 -15.97 10.33
CA ASP A 351 11.48 -15.57 9.17
C ASP A 351 10.75 -15.74 7.81
N ASN A 352 9.78 -16.63 7.74
CA ASN A 352 9.12 -17.01 6.50
C ASN A 352 7.66 -16.53 6.38
N LEU A 353 7.04 -16.10 7.49
CA LEU A 353 5.63 -15.71 7.54
C LEU A 353 5.51 -14.21 7.85
N SER A 354 4.81 -13.50 6.99
CA SER A 354 4.37 -12.13 7.22
C SER A 354 2.85 -12.03 7.07
N LEU A 355 2.22 -11.34 8.00
CA LEU A 355 0.79 -11.07 8.06
C LEU A 355 0.58 -9.57 8.08
N GLY A 356 -0.39 -9.08 7.34
CA GLY A 356 -0.86 -7.69 7.40
C GLY A 356 -2.32 -7.64 7.84
N LEU A 357 -2.62 -6.68 8.70
CA LEU A 357 -3.97 -6.34 9.12
C LEU A 357 -4.17 -4.87 8.83
N GLU A 358 -5.18 -4.50 8.05
CA GLU A 358 -5.43 -3.08 7.76
C GLU A 358 -6.90 -2.71 7.78
N ARG A 359 -7.15 -1.45 8.08
CA ARG A 359 -8.42 -0.78 7.89
C ARG A 359 -8.17 0.63 7.38
N VAL A 360 -8.86 1.01 6.33
CA VAL A 360 -8.89 2.37 5.81
C VAL A 360 -10.33 2.83 5.78
N SER A 361 -10.58 4.03 6.29
CA SER A 361 -11.92 4.60 6.41
C SER A 361 -11.98 5.93 5.69
N MET A 362 -12.95 6.09 4.82
CA MET A 362 -13.33 7.35 4.19
C MET A 362 -14.58 7.88 4.90
N PHE A 363 -14.59 9.15 5.34
CA PHE A 363 -15.69 9.66 6.15
C PHE A 363 -15.93 11.16 5.97
N LYS A 364 -17.18 11.57 6.20
CA LYS A 364 -17.57 12.98 6.23
C LYS A 364 -17.01 13.70 7.45
N SER A 365 -17.14 13.08 8.63
CA SER A 365 -16.64 13.61 9.91
C SER A 365 -16.26 12.46 10.83
N LEU A 366 -15.11 12.61 11.50
CA LEU A 366 -14.68 11.64 12.50
C LEU A 366 -15.59 11.72 13.73
N ASN A 367 -16.13 10.59 14.16
CA ASN A 367 -16.99 10.48 15.34
C ASN A 367 -16.66 9.23 16.17
N LYS A 368 -17.31 9.10 17.35
CA LYS A 368 -17.09 7.95 18.26
C LYS A 368 -17.49 6.61 17.66
N HIS A 369 -18.47 6.58 16.77
CA HIS A 369 -18.99 5.35 16.14
C HIS A 369 -17.94 4.74 15.22
N TRP A 370 -17.12 5.57 14.55
CA TRP A 370 -15.98 5.09 13.77
C TRP A 370 -14.98 4.33 14.66
N ILE A 371 -14.61 4.90 15.83
CA ILE A 371 -13.65 4.29 16.77
C ILE A 371 -14.19 2.96 17.32
N LEU A 372 -15.50 2.91 17.62
CA LEU A 372 -16.13 1.73 18.20
C LEU A 372 -16.52 0.67 17.16
N GLY A 373 -16.46 0.99 15.87
CA GLY A 373 -16.95 0.14 14.80
C GLY A 373 -18.46 -0.13 14.90
N ASP A 374 -19.20 0.89 15.30
CA ASP A 374 -20.61 0.82 15.60
C ASP A 374 -21.36 1.65 14.55
N ASN A 375 -21.87 0.98 13.52
CA ASN A 375 -22.70 1.61 12.50
C ASN A 375 -24.10 1.81 13.09
N ALA A 376 -24.40 3.00 13.58
CA ALA A 376 -25.79 3.37 13.77
C ALA A 376 -26.43 3.50 12.38
N GLU A 377 -27.41 2.68 12.06
CA GLU A 377 -28.11 2.62 10.75
C GLU A 377 -28.61 3.98 10.24
N SER A 378 -28.74 4.98 11.11
CA SER A 378 -29.16 6.33 10.77
C SER A 378 -28.05 7.27 10.32
N ASP A 379 -26.76 6.87 10.39
CA ASP A 379 -25.63 7.79 10.32
C ASP A 379 -24.45 7.22 9.49
N ASP A 380 -24.75 6.40 8.50
CA ASP A 380 -23.78 5.76 7.61
C ASP A 380 -23.08 6.78 6.69
N GLN A 381 -22.20 7.60 7.29
CA GLN A 381 -21.45 8.68 6.65
C GLN A 381 -19.98 8.35 6.45
N TRP A 382 -19.64 7.06 6.45
CA TRP A 382 -18.30 6.56 6.20
C TRP A 382 -18.32 5.27 5.40
N ASN A 383 -17.26 5.04 4.66
CA ASN A 383 -17.01 3.81 3.94
C ASN A 383 -15.70 3.20 4.48
N ASP A 384 -15.72 1.94 4.84
CA ASP A 384 -14.60 1.22 5.43
C ASP A 384 -14.16 0.06 4.55
N ILE A 385 -12.88 0.01 4.24
CA ILE A 385 -12.24 -1.19 3.68
C ILE A 385 -11.28 -1.73 4.72
N GLY A 386 -11.50 -2.98 5.12
CA GLY A 386 -10.65 -3.68 6.07
C GLY A 386 -10.30 -5.07 5.60
N GLY A 387 -9.10 -5.54 5.94
CA GLY A 387 -8.68 -6.85 5.47
C GLY A 387 -7.40 -7.36 6.07
N ILE A 388 -7.08 -8.55 5.61
CA ILE A 388 -5.86 -9.27 5.95
C ILE A 388 -5.12 -9.66 4.69
N ASP A 389 -3.81 -9.63 4.77
CA ASP A 389 -2.93 -10.23 3.77
C ASP A 389 -1.88 -11.13 4.44
N LEU A 390 -1.42 -12.10 3.68
CA LEU A 390 -0.50 -13.12 4.13
C LEU A 390 0.55 -13.36 3.05
N ARG A 391 1.79 -13.51 3.47
CA ARG A 391 2.86 -14.03 2.63
C ARG A 391 3.60 -15.12 3.38
N TYR A 392 3.81 -16.25 2.71
CA TYR A 392 4.63 -17.34 3.21
C TYR A 392 5.72 -17.72 2.21
N ARG A 393 6.96 -17.80 2.68
CA ARG A 393 8.13 -18.15 1.86
C ARG A 393 8.55 -19.59 2.13
N PHE A 394 8.45 -20.41 1.09
CA PHE A 394 9.11 -21.71 1.00
C PHE A 394 10.48 -21.57 0.30
N PRO A 395 11.37 -22.58 0.37
CA PRO A 395 12.56 -22.58 -0.47
C PRO A 395 12.19 -22.52 -1.96
N GLY A 396 12.61 -21.45 -2.63
CA GLY A 396 12.39 -21.25 -4.07
C GLY A 396 10.99 -20.80 -4.48
N VAL A 397 10.04 -20.60 -3.55
CA VAL A 397 8.69 -20.12 -3.89
C VAL A 397 8.09 -19.30 -2.74
N GLN A 398 7.39 -18.24 -3.08
CA GLN A 398 6.57 -17.47 -2.14
C GLN A 398 5.10 -17.57 -2.53
N LEU A 399 4.25 -17.90 -1.58
CA LEU A 399 2.80 -17.78 -1.70
C LEU A 399 2.34 -16.54 -0.97
N TYR A 400 1.39 -15.83 -1.56
CA TYR A 400 0.74 -14.70 -0.91
C TYR A 400 -0.74 -14.64 -1.25
N GLY A 401 -1.51 -14.01 -0.39
CA GLY A 401 -2.93 -13.83 -0.61
C GLY A 401 -3.47 -12.70 0.23
N SER A 402 -4.61 -12.18 -0.19
CA SER A 402 -5.29 -11.08 0.47
C SER A 402 -6.80 -11.34 0.47
N LEU A 403 -7.43 -10.99 1.58
CA LEU A 403 -8.89 -11.02 1.74
C LEU A 403 -9.33 -9.73 2.42
N TYR A 404 -10.14 -8.97 1.71
CA TYR A 404 -10.64 -7.68 2.15
C TYR A 404 -12.16 -7.65 2.10
N GLY A 405 -12.76 -6.87 3.00
CA GLY A 405 -14.19 -6.63 3.06
C GLY A 405 -14.50 -5.15 3.07
N GLU A 406 -15.59 -4.82 2.41
CA GLU A 406 -16.27 -3.53 2.41
C GLU A 406 -17.75 -3.81 2.65
N ASP A 407 -18.47 -2.92 3.32
CA ASP A 407 -19.84 -3.10 3.73
C ASP A 407 -20.11 -4.39 4.52
N GLN A 408 -21.22 -4.47 5.23
CA GLN A 408 -21.56 -5.69 5.95
C GLN A 408 -23.06 -6.00 5.91
N ALA A 409 -23.36 -7.28 5.76
CA ALA A 409 -24.69 -7.83 5.92
C ALA A 409 -24.64 -9.00 6.91
N GLY A 410 -25.42 -8.90 7.99
CA GLY A 410 -25.52 -9.98 8.97
C GLY A 410 -24.20 -10.36 9.66
N GLY A 411 -23.24 -9.44 9.75
CA GLY A 411 -21.99 -9.64 10.46
C GLY A 411 -20.81 -10.16 9.62
N PHE A 412 -21.02 -10.40 8.33
CA PHE A 412 -19.98 -10.70 7.35
C PHE A 412 -19.89 -9.59 6.31
N PRO A 413 -18.71 -9.37 5.68
CA PRO A 413 -18.62 -8.46 4.54
C PRO A 413 -19.56 -8.92 3.43
N SER A 414 -20.44 -8.03 2.97
CA SER A 414 -21.29 -8.27 1.81
C SER A 414 -20.52 -8.05 0.52
N GLU A 415 -19.58 -7.11 0.53
CA GLU A 415 -18.68 -6.84 -0.57
C GLU A 415 -17.25 -7.26 -0.19
N HIS A 416 -16.59 -7.92 -1.11
CA HIS A 416 -15.24 -8.41 -0.85
C HIS A 416 -14.31 -8.30 -2.06
N ALA A 417 -13.01 -8.21 -1.77
CA ALA A 417 -11.92 -8.39 -2.71
C ALA A 417 -10.97 -9.47 -2.21
N ARG A 418 -10.46 -10.26 -3.11
CA ARG A 418 -9.53 -11.35 -2.79
C ARG A 418 -8.46 -11.48 -3.86
N SER A 419 -7.28 -11.87 -3.42
CA SER A 419 -6.17 -12.19 -4.31
C SER A 419 -5.43 -13.40 -3.81
N VAL A 420 -4.88 -14.16 -4.73
CA VAL A 420 -3.89 -15.20 -4.46
C VAL A 420 -2.80 -15.10 -5.50
N GLY A 421 -1.56 -15.22 -5.07
CA GLY A 421 -0.41 -15.14 -5.95
C GLY A 421 0.72 -16.09 -5.55
N VAL A 422 1.56 -16.37 -6.52
CA VAL A 422 2.79 -17.14 -6.35
C VAL A 422 3.94 -16.40 -7.03
N TYR A 423 5.07 -16.34 -6.34
CA TYR A 423 6.31 -15.81 -6.86
C TYR A 423 7.40 -16.89 -6.81
N PHE A 424 8.01 -17.15 -7.94
CA PHE A 424 9.15 -18.05 -8.11
C PHE A 424 10.41 -17.19 -8.33
N PRO A 425 11.16 -16.85 -7.28
CA PRO A 425 12.37 -16.04 -7.40
C PRO A 425 13.50 -16.76 -8.15
N GLN A 426 13.34 -18.08 -8.37
CA GLN A 426 14.34 -18.98 -8.94
C GLN A 426 13.64 -20.02 -9.83
N LEU A 427 12.93 -19.53 -10.87
CA LEU A 427 12.00 -20.32 -11.67
C LEU A 427 12.58 -21.64 -12.22
N PHE A 428 13.80 -21.59 -12.74
CA PHE A 428 14.46 -22.79 -13.30
C PHE A 428 15.60 -23.30 -12.41
N GLY A 429 15.60 -22.92 -11.13
CA GLY A 429 16.69 -23.24 -10.22
C GLY A 429 17.98 -22.47 -10.54
N GLY A 430 19.13 -23.08 -10.27
CA GLY A 430 20.44 -22.51 -10.55
C GLY A 430 20.72 -21.20 -9.81
N ASP A 431 21.20 -20.20 -10.51
CA ASP A 431 21.52 -18.88 -10.00
C ASP A 431 20.29 -17.95 -9.85
N GLY A 432 19.10 -18.42 -10.25
CA GLY A 432 17.86 -17.62 -10.19
C GLY A 432 17.81 -16.46 -11.18
N CYS A 433 18.52 -16.54 -12.30
CA CYS A 433 18.48 -15.51 -13.35
C CYS A 433 17.10 -15.39 -14.05
N TRP A 434 16.18 -16.28 -13.74
CA TRP A 434 14.78 -16.19 -14.14
C TRP A 434 13.88 -16.11 -12.92
N ASP A 435 12.90 -15.23 -12.94
CA ASP A 435 11.78 -15.26 -12.00
C ASP A 435 10.44 -15.19 -12.70
N MET A 436 9.40 -15.61 -11.97
CA MET A 436 8.03 -15.57 -12.47
C MET A 436 7.08 -15.22 -11.33
N ARG A 437 6.06 -14.42 -11.63
CA ARG A 437 4.94 -14.14 -10.74
C ARG A 437 3.63 -14.44 -11.46
N LEU A 438 2.71 -15.07 -10.75
CA LEU A 438 1.34 -15.30 -11.20
C LEU A 438 0.38 -14.83 -10.11
N GLU A 439 -0.68 -14.14 -10.50
CA GLU A 439 -1.67 -13.61 -9.56
C GLU A 439 -3.09 -13.69 -10.15
N LEU A 440 -4.03 -14.07 -9.31
CA LEU A 440 -5.46 -14.00 -9.56
C LEU A 440 -6.10 -13.08 -8.53
N SER A 441 -6.85 -12.08 -8.98
CA SER A 441 -7.61 -11.18 -8.13
C SER A 441 -9.07 -11.11 -8.58
N ASP A 442 -9.98 -10.92 -7.63
CA ASP A 442 -11.43 -10.87 -7.87
C ASP A 442 -12.08 -9.87 -6.92
N THR A 443 -12.98 -9.04 -7.42
CA THR A 443 -13.75 -8.06 -6.63
C THR A 443 -15.24 -8.21 -6.88
N ASN A 444 -16.06 -7.86 -5.90
CA ASN A 444 -17.52 -7.91 -5.96
C ASN A 444 -18.14 -6.71 -6.67
N ASN A 445 -19.47 -6.77 -6.84
CA ASN A 445 -20.26 -5.84 -7.66
C ASN A 445 -20.27 -4.40 -7.11
N TRP A 446 -20.32 -4.23 -5.79
CA TRP A 446 -20.34 -2.92 -5.14
C TRP A 446 -18.97 -2.52 -4.57
N TRP A 447 -17.94 -3.31 -4.79
CA TRP A 447 -16.58 -3.01 -4.34
C TRP A 447 -16.15 -1.60 -4.75
N TYR A 448 -15.65 -0.80 -3.80
CA TYR A 448 -15.31 0.62 -3.93
C TYR A 448 -16.52 1.55 -4.10
N GLY A 449 -17.73 1.04 -4.12
CA GLY A 449 -18.95 1.85 -4.24
C GLY A 449 -19.55 2.14 -2.88
N HIS A 450 -20.19 3.31 -2.72
CA HIS A 450 -20.89 3.65 -1.49
C HIS A 450 -22.14 4.49 -1.79
N TRP A 451 -23.22 4.25 -1.04
CA TRP A 451 -24.47 4.96 -1.26
C TRP A 451 -24.46 6.42 -0.79
N TYR A 452 -23.61 6.76 0.18
CA TYR A 452 -23.44 8.11 0.73
C TYR A 452 -22.27 8.85 0.05
N LEU A 453 -21.08 8.23 -0.06
CA LEU A 453 -19.89 8.76 -0.72
C LEU A 453 -19.91 8.30 -2.19
N VAL A 454 -20.79 8.91 -2.98
CA VAL A 454 -21.21 8.42 -4.30
C VAL A 454 -20.12 8.43 -5.38
N ASN A 455 -19.01 9.17 -5.19
CA ASN A 455 -17.84 9.04 -6.05
C ASN A 455 -17.06 7.74 -5.81
N GLY A 456 -17.36 7.05 -4.70
CA GLY A 456 -16.71 5.81 -4.32
C GLY A 456 -15.28 6.00 -3.79
N TRP A 457 -14.50 4.93 -3.79
CA TRP A 457 -13.14 4.85 -3.23
C TRP A 457 -12.10 5.49 -4.15
N THR A 458 -12.17 6.82 -4.31
CA THR A 458 -11.41 7.57 -5.32
C THR A 458 -10.74 8.82 -4.76
N TYR A 459 -9.68 9.25 -5.44
CA TYR A 459 -9.02 10.53 -5.25
C TYR A 459 -8.60 11.10 -6.62
N LYS A 460 -9.06 12.31 -6.95
CA LYS A 460 -8.74 13.01 -8.21
C LYS A 460 -8.95 12.15 -9.47
N ASP A 461 -10.09 11.47 -9.55
CA ASP A 461 -10.51 10.58 -10.64
C ASP A 461 -9.79 9.22 -10.73
N ASP A 462 -8.90 8.90 -9.80
CA ASP A 462 -8.26 7.60 -9.72
C ASP A 462 -8.75 6.80 -8.51
N ILE A 463 -8.80 5.47 -8.66
CA ILE A 463 -9.08 4.58 -7.53
C ILE A 463 -7.91 4.60 -6.56
N LEU A 464 -8.20 4.74 -5.26
CA LEU A 464 -7.20 4.73 -4.18
C LEU A 464 -6.52 3.37 -4.00
N GLY A 465 -7.23 2.29 -4.31
CA GLY A 465 -6.73 0.93 -4.26
C GLY A 465 -6.33 0.37 -5.63
N ASP A 466 -6.59 -0.93 -5.87
CA ASP A 466 -6.26 -1.56 -7.15
C ASP A 466 -7.12 -1.00 -8.30
N ALA A 467 -6.47 -0.55 -9.36
CA ALA A 467 -7.08 0.01 -10.56
C ALA A 467 -8.02 -0.94 -11.30
N MET A 468 -8.06 -2.24 -10.93
CA MET A 468 -9.00 -3.18 -11.52
C MET A 468 -10.47 -2.82 -11.25
N GLY A 469 -10.74 -2.07 -10.17
CA GLY A 469 -12.05 -1.58 -9.82
C GLY A 469 -13.01 -2.65 -9.32
N LYS A 470 -14.32 -2.36 -9.48
CA LYS A 470 -15.42 -3.20 -8.99
C LYS A 470 -15.75 -4.35 -9.94
N ASN A 471 -16.31 -5.42 -9.37
CA ASN A 471 -16.86 -6.57 -10.09
C ASN A 471 -15.94 -7.10 -11.20
N THR A 472 -14.65 -7.11 -10.93
CA THR A 472 -13.60 -7.42 -11.90
C THR A 472 -12.87 -8.68 -11.49
N ARG A 473 -12.52 -9.52 -12.48
CA ARG A 473 -11.55 -10.59 -12.35
C ARG A 473 -10.31 -10.25 -13.12
N LYS A 474 -9.16 -10.29 -12.45
CA LYS A 474 -7.85 -9.99 -13.02
C LYS A 474 -6.93 -11.20 -12.92
N TYR A 475 -6.31 -11.56 -14.03
CA TYR A 475 -5.19 -12.48 -14.12
C TYR A 475 -3.94 -11.67 -14.46
N TYR A 476 -2.91 -11.82 -13.68
CA TYR A 476 -1.62 -11.20 -13.92
C TYR A 476 -0.53 -12.27 -13.96
N GLY A 477 0.37 -12.16 -14.91
CA GLY A 477 1.57 -12.98 -15.01
C GLY A 477 2.76 -12.14 -15.45
N SER A 478 3.92 -12.38 -14.85
CA SER A 478 5.18 -11.79 -15.30
C SER A 478 6.30 -12.81 -15.26
N ILE A 479 7.21 -12.71 -16.22
CA ILE A 479 8.46 -13.44 -16.25
C ILE A 479 9.59 -12.46 -16.50
N SER A 480 10.70 -12.60 -15.79
CA SER A 480 11.88 -11.74 -15.96
C SER A 480 13.13 -12.58 -16.11
N HIS A 481 14.04 -12.09 -16.94
CA HIS A 481 15.39 -12.61 -17.09
C HIS A 481 16.40 -11.54 -16.68
N TYR A 482 17.34 -11.94 -15.86
CA TYR A 482 18.42 -11.11 -15.34
C TYR A 482 19.72 -11.52 -16.01
N LEU A 483 20.35 -10.60 -16.72
CA LEU A 483 21.65 -10.78 -17.36
C LEU A 483 22.78 -10.65 -16.31
N ALA A 484 23.93 -11.24 -16.58
CA ALA A 484 25.06 -11.27 -15.65
C ALA A 484 25.53 -9.87 -15.18
N ASN A 485 25.35 -8.85 -16.02
CA ASN A 485 25.69 -7.45 -15.73
C ASN A 485 24.60 -6.70 -14.93
N GLY A 486 23.51 -7.36 -14.57
CA GLY A 486 22.38 -6.76 -13.85
C GLY A 486 21.29 -6.14 -14.74
N ASP A 487 21.43 -6.17 -16.07
CA ASP A 487 20.33 -5.77 -16.96
C ASP A 487 19.15 -6.74 -16.81
N ARG A 488 17.91 -6.24 -17.01
CA ARG A 488 16.69 -7.04 -16.90
C ARG A 488 15.82 -6.90 -18.13
N ILE A 489 15.31 -8.03 -18.61
CA ILE A 489 14.24 -8.10 -19.59
C ILE A 489 13.03 -8.71 -18.88
N GLY A 490 11.86 -8.11 -19.00
CA GLY A 490 10.62 -8.60 -18.40
C GLY A 490 9.49 -8.62 -19.40
N LEU A 491 8.66 -9.66 -19.34
CA LEU A 491 7.40 -9.75 -20.06
C LEU A 491 6.27 -9.84 -19.03
N GLU A 492 5.28 -8.98 -19.19
CA GLU A 492 4.10 -8.93 -18.32
C GLU A 492 2.83 -9.11 -19.15
N TYR A 493 1.90 -9.87 -18.60
CA TYR A 493 0.58 -10.06 -19.17
C TYR A 493 -0.48 -9.79 -18.12
N THR A 494 -1.50 -9.00 -18.50
CA THR A 494 -2.68 -8.78 -17.67
C THR A 494 -3.93 -9.05 -18.49
N SER A 495 -4.87 -9.80 -17.92
CA SER A 495 -6.21 -9.95 -18.47
C SER A 495 -7.22 -9.54 -17.41
N MET A 496 -8.17 -8.66 -17.78
CA MET A 496 -9.23 -8.21 -16.88
C MET A 496 -10.59 -8.42 -17.54
N ASP A 497 -11.51 -9.01 -16.80
CA ASP A 497 -12.92 -9.11 -17.12
C ASP A 497 -13.65 -8.13 -16.20
N MET A 498 -13.84 -6.89 -16.67
CA MET A 498 -14.21 -5.74 -15.86
C MET A 498 -15.72 -5.59 -15.75
N ASP A 499 -16.22 -5.18 -14.57
CA ASP A 499 -17.63 -4.91 -14.31
C ASP A 499 -18.56 -5.99 -14.89
N ARG A 500 -18.35 -7.24 -14.48
CA ARG A 500 -18.97 -8.47 -15.02
C ARG A 500 -20.50 -8.48 -14.95
N ALA A 501 -21.12 -7.63 -14.12
CA ALA A 501 -22.57 -7.46 -14.08
C ALA A 501 -23.12 -6.60 -15.22
N ALA A 502 -22.28 -5.89 -15.96
CA ALA A 502 -22.71 -5.12 -17.11
C ALA A 502 -23.00 -6.04 -18.31
N ALA A 503 -24.08 -5.79 -19.06
CA ALA A 503 -24.47 -6.60 -20.22
C ALA A 503 -23.38 -6.65 -21.32
N SER A 504 -22.58 -5.59 -21.44
CA SER A 504 -21.46 -5.48 -22.39
C SER A 504 -20.21 -5.06 -21.63
N ASN A 505 -19.77 -5.91 -20.70
CA ASN A 505 -18.62 -5.64 -19.87
C ASN A 505 -17.31 -5.57 -20.67
N PRO A 506 -16.42 -4.62 -20.36
CA PRO A 506 -15.12 -4.52 -21.01
C PRO A 506 -14.23 -5.71 -20.64
N ARG A 507 -13.54 -6.26 -21.66
CA ARG A 507 -12.52 -7.29 -21.49
C ARG A 507 -11.20 -6.80 -22.02
N VAL A 508 -10.22 -6.73 -21.15
CA VAL A 508 -8.90 -6.15 -21.42
C VAL A 508 -7.85 -7.23 -21.44
N HIS A 509 -6.98 -7.19 -22.46
CA HIS A 509 -5.78 -8.02 -22.54
C HIS A 509 -4.60 -7.08 -22.80
N GLU A 510 -3.61 -7.12 -21.93
CA GLU A 510 -2.42 -6.27 -22.00
C GLU A 510 -1.17 -7.11 -22.01
N VAL A 511 -0.22 -6.74 -22.84
CA VAL A 511 1.14 -7.28 -22.88
C VAL A 511 2.12 -6.12 -22.78
N GLN A 512 3.10 -6.23 -21.90
CA GLN A 512 4.18 -5.26 -21.78
C GLN A 512 5.54 -5.98 -21.78
N LEU A 513 6.43 -5.53 -22.65
CA LEU A 513 7.84 -5.89 -22.65
C LEU A 513 8.61 -4.75 -21.99
N THR A 514 9.37 -5.07 -20.98
CA THR A 514 10.18 -4.11 -20.20
C THR A 514 11.66 -4.43 -20.35
N TYR A 515 12.50 -3.40 -20.45
CA TYR A 515 13.95 -3.54 -20.43
C TYR A 515 14.54 -2.49 -19.49
N ALA A 516 15.39 -2.92 -18.56
CA ALA A 516 16.08 -2.04 -17.64
C ALA A 516 17.59 -2.28 -17.73
N LYS A 517 18.35 -1.22 -17.86
CA LYS A 517 19.80 -1.26 -18.08
C LYS A 517 20.51 -0.17 -17.31
N LYS A 518 21.65 -0.53 -16.70
CA LYS A 518 22.61 0.43 -16.19
C LYS A 518 23.61 0.78 -17.29
N LEU A 519 23.52 2.01 -17.82
CA LEU A 519 24.38 2.48 -18.92
C LEU A 519 25.79 2.82 -18.43
N ASN A 520 25.91 3.40 -17.23
CA ASN A 520 27.17 3.66 -16.56
C ASN A 520 26.96 3.76 -15.03
N LYS A 521 27.93 4.24 -14.28
CA LYS A 521 27.87 4.29 -12.80
C LYS A 521 26.68 5.09 -12.28
N SER A 522 26.25 6.14 -12.99
CA SER A 522 25.21 7.09 -12.57
C SER A 522 23.98 7.10 -13.46
N LEU A 523 24.01 6.47 -14.64
CA LEU A 523 22.94 6.57 -15.63
C LEU A 523 22.24 5.24 -15.84
N TYR A 524 20.94 5.25 -15.65
CA TYR A 524 20.03 4.11 -15.86
C TYR A 524 19.06 4.40 -16.97
N MET A 525 18.66 3.37 -17.69
CA MET A 525 17.66 3.41 -18.74
C MET A 525 16.61 2.35 -18.42
N ASP A 526 15.34 2.73 -18.51
CA ASP A 526 14.23 1.80 -18.59
C ASP A 526 13.41 2.04 -19.87
N SER A 527 12.84 0.98 -20.40
CA SER A 527 12.04 1.03 -21.60
C SER A 527 10.84 0.12 -21.46
N VAL A 528 9.71 0.55 -22.03
CA VAL A 528 8.45 -0.20 -22.05
C VAL A 528 7.90 -0.21 -23.47
N LEU A 529 7.51 -1.39 -23.95
CA LEU A 529 6.68 -1.58 -25.14
C LEU A 529 5.39 -2.25 -24.68
N GLY A 530 4.27 -1.56 -24.83
CA GLY A 530 2.97 -2.01 -24.38
C GLY A 530 1.96 -2.11 -25.52
N TYR A 531 1.12 -3.13 -25.46
CA TYR A 531 -0.05 -3.29 -26.29
C TYR A 531 -1.23 -3.78 -25.48
N ALA A 532 -2.38 -3.11 -25.60
CA ALA A 532 -3.63 -3.53 -24.99
C ALA A 532 -4.73 -3.66 -26.05
N LYS A 533 -5.57 -4.69 -25.89
CA LYS A 533 -6.79 -4.89 -26.65
C LYS A 533 -7.97 -4.89 -25.70
N ILE A 534 -8.98 -4.07 -26.00
CA ILE A 534 -10.20 -3.92 -25.22
C ILE A 534 -11.39 -4.36 -26.09
N LYS A 535 -12.12 -5.39 -25.65
CA LYS A 535 -13.40 -5.78 -26.23
C LYS A 535 -14.52 -5.14 -25.44
N ASN A 536 -15.62 -4.81 -26.09
CA ASN A 536 -16.76 -4.08 -25.54
C ASN A 536 -16.34 -2.74 -24.90
N ALA A 537 -15.42 -2.03 -25.56
CA ALA A 537 -14.92 -0.75 -25.10
C ALA A 537 -16.07 0.22 -24.81
N ASP A 538 -15.98 0.98 -23.73
CA ASP A 538 -17.01 1.89 -23.22
C ASP A 538 -18.38 1.19 -23.03
N TYR A 539 -18.36 -0.08 -22.65
CA TYR A 539 -19.58 -0.90 -22.46
C TYR A 539 -20.46 -1.02 -23.71
N THR A 540 -19.90 -0.84 -24.90
CA THR A 540 -20.62 -0.95 -26.16
C THR A 540 -20.40 -2.33 -26.76
N SER A 541 -21.48 -3.10 -26.94
CA SER A 541 -21.42 -4.46 -27.49
C SER A 541 -20.74 -4.50 -28.83
N GLY A 542 -19.76 -5.40 -28.97
CA GLY A 542 -19.01 -5.61 -30.22
C GLY A 542 -17.97 -4.53 -30.54
N ARG A 543 -17.93 -3.40 -29.82
CA ARG A 543 -16.89 -2.38 -30.01
C ARG A 543 -15.55 -2.93 -29.54
N SER A 544 -14.55 -2.87 -30.40
CA SER A 544 -13.17 -3.24 -30.08
C SER A 544 -12.28 -2.01 -30.17
N ASP A 545 -11.39 -1.87 -29.20
CA ASP A 545 -10.41 -0.79 -29.15
C ASP A 545 -9.02 -1.35 -28.81
N SER A 546 -7.97 -0.55 -29.03
CA SER A 546 -6.61 -0.92 -28.69
C SER A 546 -5.83 0.30 -28.20
N SER A 547 -4.85 0.06 -27.36
CA SER A 547 -3.89 1.07 -26.95
C SER A 547 -2.47 0.56 -27.11
N LYS A 548 -1.55 1.46 -27.42
CA LYS A 548 -0.12 1.18 -27.59
C LYS A 548 0.68 2.18 -26.80
N LEU A 549 1.77 1.73 -26.23
CA LEU A 549 2.70 2.56 -25.47
C LEU A 549 4.14 2.18 -25.78
N VAL A 550 4.94 3.17 -26.14
CA VAL A 550 6.40 3.06 -26.20
C VAL A 550 6.96 4.12 -25.29
N ALA A 551 7.75 3.73 -24.29
CA ALA A 551 8.36 4.68 -23.37
C ALA A 551 9.82 4.35 -23.13
N VAL A 552 10.66 5.39 -23.01
CA VAL A 552 12.06 5.31 -22.63
C VAL A 552 12.31 6.34 -21.55
N GLY A 553 12.78 5.89 -20.40
CA GLY A 553 13.20 6.70 -19.28
C GLY A 553 14.72 6.68 -19.13
N LEU A 554 15.30 7.83 -18.83
CA LEU A 554 16.68 7.99 -18.41
C LEU A 554 16.69 8.59 -17.02
N ARG A 555 17.39 7.93 -16.10
CA ARG A 555 17.54 8.38 -14.72
C ARG A 555 19.03 8.56 -14.40
N TRP A 556 19.40 9.78 -14.06
CA TRP A 556 20.74 10.14 -13.64
C TRP A 556 20.78 10.26 -12.11
N GLU A 557 21.65 9.50 -11.48
CA GLU A 557 21.87 9.49 -10.02
C GLU A 557 23.23 10.13 -9.66
N TYR A 558 23.24 10.92 -8.54
CA TYR A 558 24.38 11.73 -8.08
C TYR A 558 24.99 11.19 -6.80
#